data_3da34a1ad926f80f5d95ee7151391e1f
#
_entry.id   3da34a1ad926f80f5d95ee7151391e1f
#
_cell.length_a   1.000
_cell.length_b   1.000
_cell.length_c   1.000
_cell.angle_alpha   90.00
_cell.angle_beta   90.00
_cell.angle_gamma   90.00
#
_symmetry.space_group_name_H-M   'P 1'
#
loop_
_entity.id
_entity.type
_entity.pdbx_description
1 polymer ?
#
loop_
_entity_poly.entity_id
_entity_poly.type
_entity_poly.pdbx_seq_one_letter_code
_entity_poly.pdbx_strand_id
1 'polypeptide(L)'
;LYQDKAHNMWVGTYFGGVNYYIFGSDQFQIYPYGASFNHLSGKAVRQIINAPDNGLYIATEDGGLNYLDNKKEITRAERLHKQMQIYAKNIHSLWLDKDNSLWLGLFLKGALHYIPHLNRTVDYNLLSDEVSSGFCIIEDKNDHIWYGGPSGLFLINRKKANSRPEKISSLRVFNLVQFNDSILWAGTRKGSIFQINTHTLKVTSLPILPHTNLYITYIYPDSHQRIWIGTDNNGLYVSDRNGSIIAFYSKEQLGSNAIKGIIEDEMSNVWVGTGNGLCCINSQTGSIDRYTTADGLPINQFNYSSACKKPDGELYFGTINGMISFYPEQVRSVNPRFNIAPVSYTHLTLPTSDLV
;
A
#
# COMPACT_ATOMS: atom_id res chain seq x y z
N LEU A 1 -36.53 -10.42 7.20
CA LEU A 1 -35.94 -9.23 6.60
C LEU A 1 -36.60 -7.98 7.17
N TYR A 2 -35.80 -7.00 7.57
CA TYR A 2 -36.27 -5.70 8.04
C TYR A 2 -35.39 -4.60 7.46
N GLN A 3 -35.98 -3.51 6.98
CA GLN A 3 -35.28 -2.32 6.54
C GLN A 3 -35.52 -1.18 7.55
N ASP A 4 -34.43 -0.59 8.05
CA ASP A 4 -34.54 0.53 8.96
C ASP A 4 -34.74 1.88 8.23
N LYS A 5 -34.93 2.97 9.00
CA LYS A 5 -35.16 4.30 8.43
C LYS A 5 -33.95 4.87 7.67
N ALA A 6 -32.75 4.31 7.87
CA ALA A 6 -31.54 4.64 7.15
C ALA A 6 -31.32 3.74 5.92
N HIS A 7 -32.35 2.96 5.54
CA HIS A 7 -32.34 1.99 4.44
C HIS A 7 -31.41 0.79 4.63
N ASN A 8 -30.84 0.60 5.82
CA ASN A 8 -30.04 -0.59 6.11
C ASN A 8 -30.92 -1.83 6.19
N MET A 9 -30.36 -2.99 5.80
CA MET A 9 -31.07 -4.25 5.80
C MET A 9 -30.65 -5.12 6.97
N TRP A 10 -31.61 -5.65 7.70
CA TRP A 10 -31.45 -6.59 8.80
C TRP A 10 -32.01 -7.95 8.37
N VAL A 11 -31.16 -8.98 8.41
CA VAL A 11 -31.50 -10.34 7.97
C VAL A 11 -31.36 -11.31 9.13
N GLY A 12 -32.48 -11.71 9.71
CA GLY A 12 -32.51 -12.83 10.66
C GLY A 12 -32.38 -14.14 9.91
N THR A 13 -31.46 -14.99 10.32
CA THR A 13 -31.25 -16.34 9.78
C THR A 13 -31.57 -17.38 10.86
N TYR A 14 -32.00 -18.57 10.43
CA TYR A 14 -32.51 -19.59 11.35
C TYR A 14 -31.42 -20.10 12.33
N PHE A 15 -30.17 -20.24 11.88
CA PHE A 15 -29.04 -20.70 12.70
C PHE A 15 -27.86 -19.74 12.75
N GLY A 16 -27.86 -18.67 11.97
CA GLY A 16 -26.73 -17.74 11.82
C GLY A 16 -26.92 -16.40 12.52
N GLY A 17 -27.98 -16.27 13.37
CA GLY A 17 -28.24 -15.03 14.09
C GLY A 17 -28.81 -13.91 13.19
N VAL A 18 -28.45 -12.67 13.48
CA VAL A 18 -28.86 -11.48 12.74
C VAL A 18 -27.67 -10.94 11.93
N ASN A 19 -27.85 -10.85 10.62
CA ASN A 19 -26.90 -10.20 9.72
C ASN A 19 -27.40 -8.78 9.42
N TYR A 20 -26.47 -7.86 9.29
CA TYR A 20 -26.74 -6.45 9.07
C TYR A 20 -25.99 -5.97 7.81
N TYR A 21 -26.72 -5.39 6.88
CA TYR A 21 -26.19 -4.78 5.67
C TYR A 21 -26.42 -3.28 5.70
N ILE A 22 -25.36 -2.50 5.63
CA ILE A 22 -25.41 -1.04 5.62
C ILE A 22 -25.69 -0.56 4.19
N PHE A 23 -26.73 0.22 4.00
CA PHE A 23 -27.03 0.83 2.71
C PHE A 23 -25.91 1.79 2.29
N GLY A 24 -25.38 1.60 1.08
CA GLY A 24 -24.26 2.39 0.58
C GLY A 24 -22.88 1.88 1.02
N SER A 25 -22.79 0.68 1.64
CA SER A 25 -21.52 0.04 1.96
C SER A 25 -20.79 -0.54 0.73
N ASP A 26 -21.41 -0.53 -0.46
CA ASP A 26 -20.85 -1.06 -1.71
C ASP A 26 -19.89 -0.08 -2.42
N GLN A 27 -19.42 0.92 -1.69
CA GLN A 27 -18.50 1.93 -2.24
C GLN A 27 -17.09 1.39 -2.51
N PHE A 28 -16.75 0.20 -1.98
CA PHE A 28 -15.48 -0.46 -2.21
C PHE A 28 -15.68 -1.74 -3.02
N GLN A 29 -15.06 -1.82 -4.20
CA GLN A 29 -14.96 -3.08 -4.95
C GLN A 29 -13.94 -3.97 -4.26
N ILE A 30 -14.33 -5.22 -3.94
CA ILE A 30 -13.49 -6.17 -3.21
C ILE A 30 -12.95 -7.22 -4.17
N TYR A 31 -11.65 -7.50 -4.08
CA TYR A 31 -10.95 -8.59 -4.79
C TYR A 31 -10.40 -9.58 -3.77
N PRO A 32 -11.15 -10.64 -3.46
CA PRO A 32 -10.74 -11.60 -2.43
C PRO A 32 -9.64 -12.52 -2.94
N TYR A 33 -8.93 -13.16 -2.01
CA TYR A 33 -8.06 -14.28 -2.33
C TYR A 33 -8.83 -15.61 -2.23
N GLY A 34 -8.35 -16.64 -2.92
CA GLY A 34 -8.95 -17.98 -2.82
C GLY A 34 -8.69 -18.85 -4.04
N ALA A 35 -9.31 -20.04 -4.05
CA ALA A 35 -9.19 -21.00 -5.15
C ALA A 35 -10.15 -20.73 -6.32
N SER A 36 -11.18 -19.92 -6.11
CA SER A 36 -12.22 -19.66 -7.11
C SER A 36 -11.71 -18.82 -8.27
N PHE A 37 -12.42 -18.90 -9.39
CA PHE A 37 -12.20 -18.01 -10.52
C PHE A 37 -12.35 -16.54 -10.08
N ASN A 38 -11.54 -15.68 -10.66
CA ASN A 38 -11.50 -14.24 -10.36
C ASN A 38 -11.10 -13.89 -8.92
N HIS A 39 -10.38 -14.80 -8.25
CA HIS A 39 -9.76 -14.55 -6.94
C HIS A 39 -8.25 -14.47 -7.08
N LEU A 40 -7.61 -13.65 -6.23
CA LEU A 40 -6.15 -13.60 -6.12
C LEU A 40 -5.57 -14.94 -5.66
N SER A 41 -4.40 -15.30 -6.16
CA SER A 41 -3.70 -16.52 -5.75
C SER A 41 -3.10 -16.42 -4.35
N GLY A 42 -2.83 -15.20 -3.88
CA GLY A 42 -2.25 -14.92 -2.57
C GLY A 42 -3.12 -14.01 -1.73
N LYS A 43 -2.94 -14.13 -0.44
CA LYS A 43 -3.74 -13.46 0.58
C LYS A 43 -3.25 -12.03 0.85
N ALA A 44 -1.93 -11.88 1.07
CA ALA A 44 -1.32 -10.63 1.47
C ALA A 44 -0.81 -9.88 0.23
N VAL A 45 -1.56 -8.87 -0.22
CA VAL A 45 -1.17 -8.05 -1.38
C VAL A 45 -0.09 -7.06 -0.96
N ARG A 46 1.07 -7.12 -1.62
CA ARG A 46 2.26 -6.37 -1.24
C ARG A 46 2.51 -5.13 -2.09
N GLN A 47 2.33 -5.24 -3.39
CA GLN A 47 2.43 -4.11 -4.31
C GLN A 47 1.51 -4.27 -5.50
N ILE A 48 1.00 -3.15 -5.99
CA ILE A 48 0.15 -3.04 -7.16
C ILE A 48 0.77 -1.98 -8.06
N ILE A 49 0.93 -2.28 -9.35
CA ILE A 49 1.42 -1.31 -10.34
C ILE A 49 0.58 -1.37 -11.62
N ASN A 50 0.52 -0.25 -12.33
CA ASN A 50 -0.10 -0.20 -13.66
C ASN A 50 0.68 -1.04 -14.66
N ALA A 51 -0.02 -1.80 -15.50
CA ALA A 51 0.51 -2.52 -16.64
C ALA A 51 0.36 -1.68 -17.93
N PRO A 52 1.13 -1.98 -19.01
CA PRO A 52 1.13 -1.17 -20.23
C PRO A 52 -0.20 -1.13 -20.97
N ASP A 53 -1.06 -2.13 -20.76
CA ASP A 53 -2.38 -2.30 -21.39
C ASP A 53 -3.53 -1.80 -20.50
N ASN A 54 -3.23 -0.91 -19.55
CA ASN A 54 -4.14 -0.39 -18.52
C ASN A 54 -4.67 -1.44 -17.53
N GLY A 55 -4.13 -2.66 -17.52
CA GLY A 55 -4.33 -3.62 -16.46
C GLY A 55 -3.47 -3.31 -15.23
N LEU A 56 -3.45 -4.22 -14.27
CA LEU A 56 -2.62 -4.12 -13.06
C LEU A 56 -1.83 -5.40 -12.82
N TYR A 57 -0.55 -5.28 -12.51
CA TYR A 57 0.22 -6.33 -11.88
C TYR A 57 0.09 -6.26 -10.36
N ILE A 58 -0.18 -7.39 -9.74
CA ILE A 58 -0.46 -7.50 -8.30
C ILE A 58 0.48 -8.52 -7.69
N ALA A 59 1.42 -8.06 -6.88
CA ALA A 59 2.33 -8.91 -6.10
C ALA A 59 1.73 -9.32 -4.77
N THR A 60 1.89 -10.60 -4.42
CA THR A 60 1.49 -11.12 -3.11
C THR A 60 2.66 -11.80 -2.41
N GLU A 61 2.65 -11.80 -1.07
CA GLU A 61 3.72 -12.39 -0.26
C GLU A 61 3.65 -13.92 -0.20
N ASP A 62 2.53 -14.52 -0.58
CA ASP A 62 2.24 -15.94 -0.37
C ASP A 62 1.69 -16.66 -1.61
N GLY A 63 1.29 -15.93 -2.64
CA GLY A 63 0.67 -16.49 -3.85
C GLY A 63 1.33 -16.11 -5.17
N GLY A 64 2.30 -15.21 -5.17
CA GLY A 64 3.03 -14.80 -6.37
C GLY A 64 2.42 -13.60 -7.10
N LEU A 65 2.65 -13.51 -8.41
CA LEU A 65 2.20 -12.44 -9.29
C LEU A 65 0.83 -12.74 -9.89
N ASN A 66 -0.12 -11.85 -9.72
CA ASN A 66 -1.42 -11.88 -10.39
C ASN A 66 -1.54 -10.70 -11.37
N TYR A 67 -2.46 -10.79 -12.30
CA TYR A 67 -2.75 -9.73 -13.24
C TYR A 67 -4.25 -9.48 -13.30
N LEU A 68 -4.67 -8.22 -13.16
CA LEU A 68 -6.06 -7.76 -13.30
C LEU A 68 -6.19 -7.01 -14.63
N ASP A 69 -7.06 -7.47 -15.51
CA ASP A 69 -7.31 -6.81 -16.78
C ASP A 69 -8.31 -5.65 -16.68
N ASN A 70 -8.56 -4.98 -17.81
CA ASN A 70 -9.52 -3.87 -17.91
C ASN A 70 -10.99 -4.28 -17.71
N LYS A 71 -11.30 -5.57 -17.82
CA LYS A 71 -12.64 -6.12 -17.53
C LYS A 71 -12.80 -6.53 -16.08
N LYS A 72 -11.77 -6.26 -15.27
CA LYS A 72 -11.68 -6.65 -13.85
C LYS A 72 -11.66 -8.17 -13.66
N GLU A 73 -11.09 -8.90 -14.64
CA GLU A 73 -10.83 -10.33 -14.55
C GLU A 73 -9.39 -10.60 -14.10
N ILE A 74 -9.24 -11.53 -13.15
CA ILE A 74 -7.94 -11.87 -12.57
C ILE A 74 -7.33 -13.07 -13.30
N THR A 75 -6.18 -12.87 -13.92
CA THR A 75 -5.28 -13.95 -14.31
C THR A 75 -4.42 -14.31 -13.11
N ARG A 76 -4.64 -15.53 -12.60
CA ARG A 76 -3.99 -16.03 -11.38
C ARG A 76 -2.52 -16.37 -11.60
N ALA A 77 -1.76 -16.33 -10.51
CA ALA A 77 -0.32 -16.54 -10.49
C ALA A 77 0.11 -17.85 -11.17
N GLU A 78 -0.63 -18.94 -10.99
CA GLU A 78 -0.25 -20.25 -11.56
C GLU A 78 -0.17 -20.21 -13.10
N ARG A 79 -1.13 -19.52 -13.74
CA ARG A 79 -1.14 -19.35 -15.19
C ARG A 79 -0.09 -18.34 -15.64
N LEU A 80 -0.01 -17.20 -14.96
CA LEU A 80 0.89 -16.10 -15.29
C LEU A 80 2.35 -16.52 -15.13
N HIS A 81 2.70 -17.20 -14.04
CA HIS A 81 4.04 -17.72 -13.78
C HIS A 81 4.50 -18.73 -14.84
N LYS A 82 3.60 -19.60 -15.28
CA LYS A 82 3.91 -20.53 -16.36
C LYS A 82 4.22 -19.81 -17.67
N GLN A 83 3.45 -18.76 -17.99
CA GLN A 83 3.65 -17.95 -19.21
C GLN A 83 4.98 -17.16 -19.15
N MET A 84 5.28 -16.56 -18.00
CA MET A 84 6.43 -15.68 -17.80
C MET A 84 7.67 -16.40 -17.26
N GLN A 85 7.61 -17.71 -17.06
CA GLN A 85 8.70 -18.51 -16.46
C GLN A 85 9.17 -17.97 -15.10
N ILE A 86 8.23 -17.52 -14.27
CA ILE A 86 8.50 -17.02 -12.91
C ILE A 86 8.23 -18.15 -11.91
N TYR A 87 9.19 -18.40 -11.02
CA TYR A 87 9.11 -19.48 -10.00
C TYR A 87 9.20 -18.90 -8.58
N ALA A 88 8.48 -17.81 -8.33
CA ALA A 88 8.51 -17.12 -7.04
C ALA A 88 7.10 -16.88 -6.51
N LYS A 89 6.85 -17.26 -5.25
CA LYS A 89 5.57 -17.04 -4.58
C LYS A 89 5.58 -15.83 -3.64
N ASN A 90 6.76 -15.42 -3.17
CA ASN A 90 6.90 -14.32 -2.22
C ASN A 90 7.52 -13.11 -2.93
N ILE A 91 6.64 -12.22 -3.42
CA ILE A 91 7.02 -11.04 -4.21
C ILE A 91 6.70 -9.78 -3.39
N HIS A 92 7.73 -8.99 -3.11
CA HIS A 92 7.62 -7.80 -2.27
C HIS A 92 7.53 -6.50 -3.05
N SER A 93 8.14 -6.46 -4.24
CA SER A 93 8.11 -5.25 -5.05
C SER A 93 8.03 -5.55 -6.54
N LEU A 94 7.46 -4.60 -7.28
CA LEU A 94 7.31 -4.61 -8.72
C LEU A 94 7.77 -3.26 -9.27
N TRP A 95 8.38 -3.30 -10.46
CA TRP A 95 8.70 -2.11 -11.24
C TRP A 95 8.55 -2.41 -12.73
N LEU A 96 7.88 -1.54 -13.44
CA LEU A 96 7.85 -1.59 -14.88
C LEU A 96 8.88 -0.59 -15.41
N ASP A 97 9.87 -1.08 -16.13
CA ASP A 97 10.91 -0.23 -16.67
C ASP A 97 10.45 0.50 -17.95
N LYS A 98 11.25 1.43 -18.44
CA LYS A 98 10.95 2.23 -19.63
C LYS A 98 10.73 1.41 -20.90
N ASP A 99 11.22 0.16 -20.95
CA ASP A 99 11.05 -0.77 -22.07
C ASP A 99 9.85 -1.71 -21.86
N ASN A 100 9.01 -1.42 -20.86
CA ASN A 100 7.87 -2.23 -20.42
C ASN A 100 8.26 -3.66 -20.00
N SER A 101 9.51 -3.85 -19.56
CA SER A 101 9.92 -5.10 -18.92
C SER A 101 9.60 -5.05 -17.42
N LEU A 102 9.22 -6.19 -16.86
CA LEU A 102 8.77 -6.29 -15.48
C LEU A 102 9.90 -6.76 -14.56
N TRP A 103 10.21 -5.96 -13.58
CA TRP A 103 11.12 -6.29 -12.49
C TRP A 103 10.35 -6.71 -11.25
N LEU A 104 10.79 -7.79 -10.61
CA LEU A 104 10.18 -8.33 -9.40
C LEU A 104 11.24 -8.43 -8.31
N GLY A 105 10.97 -7.79 -7.18
CA GLY A 105 11.78 -7.93 -5.97
C GLY A 105 11.25 -9.06 -5.10
N LEU A 106 12.11 -10.02 -4.76
CA LEU A 106 11.73 -11.24 -4.07
C LEU A 106 12.28 -11.29 -2.65
N PHE A 107 11.58 -12.00 -1.78
CA PHE A 107 12.08 -12.32 -0.45
C PHE A 107 13.22 -13.37 -0.54
N LEU A 108 14.41 -13.05 0.00
CA LEU A 108 15.62 -13.88 0.00
C LEU A 108 16.10 -14.36 -1.38
N LYS A 109 15.60 -13.74 -2.46
CA LYS A 109 15.95 -14.10 -3.84
C LYS A 109 16.22 -12.89 -4.73
N GLY A 110 16.60 -11.74 -4.14
CA GLY A 110 17.01 -10.54 -4.87
C GLY A 110 15.97 -10.03 -5.87
N ALA A 111 16.36 -9.97 -7.14
CA ALA A 111 15.51 -9.46 -8.22
C ALA A 111 15.39 -10.44 -9.39
N LEU A 112 14.18 -10.53 -9.96
CA LEU A 112 13.91 -11.14 -11.27
C LEU A 112 13.58 -10.07 -12.28
N HIS A 113 13.91 -10.33 -13.55
CA HIS A 113 13.59 -9.43 -14.66
C HIS A 113 12.92 -10.24 -15.78
N TYR A 114 11.63 -9.99 -16.00
CA TYR A 114 10.90 -10.57 -17.13
C TYR A 114 10.91 -9.61 -18.31
N ILE A 115 11.39 -10.11 -19.47
CA ILE A 115 11.54 -9.38 -20.72
C ILE A 115 10.47 -9.87 -21.71
N PRO A 116 9.35 -9.16 -21.90
CA PRO A 116 8.19 -9.65 -22.65
C PRO A 116 8.49 -10.02 -24.10
N HIS A 117 9.22 -9.18 -24.84
CA HIS A 117 9.52 -9.39 -26.25
C HIS A 117 10.42 -10.62 -26.53
N LEU A 118 11.19 -11.07 -25.51
CA LEU A 118 12.00 -12.30 -25.56
C LEU A 118 11.29 -13.48 -24.90
N ASN A 119 10.16 -13.24 -24.24
CA ASN A 119 9.50 -14.19 -23.35
C ASN A 119 10.49 -14.89 -22.40
N ARG A 120 11.39 -14.11 -21.79
CA ARG A 120 12.51 -14.59 -21.00
C ARG A 120 12.54 -13.94 -19.61
N THR A 121 12.77 -14.76 -18.59
CA THR A 121 13.07 -14.28 -17.24
C THR A 121 14.55 -14.45 -16.92
N VAL A 122 15.18 -13.40 -16.36
CA VAL A 122 16.55 -13.39 -15.86
C VAL A 122 16.51 -13.36 -14.34
N ASP A 123 17.18 -14.30 -13.70
CA ASP A 123 17.30 -14.37 -12.24
C ASP A 123 18.62 -13.75 -11.79
N TYR A 124 18.54 -12.54 -11.23
CA TYR A 124 19.72 -11.82 -10.75
C TYR A 124 20.23 -12.34 -9.41
N ASN A 125 19.45 -13.12 -8.67
CA ASN A 125 19.95 -13.79 -7.46
C ASN A 125 21.03 -14.82 -7.78
N LEU A 126 20.90 -15.53 -8.90
CA LEU A 126 21.92 -16.48 -9.37
C LEU A 126 23.22 -15.80 -9.82
N LEU A 127 23.14 -14.48 -10.05
CA LEU A 127 24.29 -13.64 -10.45
C LEU A 127 24.91 -12.88 -9.27
N SER A 128 24.33 -13.00 -8.07
CA SER A 128 24.76 -12.29 -6.86
C SER A 128 25.56 -13.23 -5.95
N ASP A 129 26.63 -12.71 -5.37
CA ASP A 129 27.44 -13.43 -4.37
C ASP A 129 26.82 -13.34 -2.96
N GLU A 130 25.78 -12.53 -2.76
CA GLU A 130 25.10 -12.33 -1.48
C GLU A 130 23.61 -12.66 -1.58
N VAL A 131 23.07 -13.32 -0.55
CA VAL A 131 21.62 -13.48 -0.39
C VAL A 131 21.00 -12.11 -0.10
N SER A 132 20.16 -11.64 -0.99
CA SER A 132 19.48 -10.35 -0.89
C SER A 132 17.97 -10.50 -0.97
N SER A 133 17.24 -9.45 -0.57
CA SER A 133 15.79 -9.36 -0.74
C SER A 133 15.48 -8.05 -1.44
N GLY A 134 14.55 -8.09 -2.39
CA GLY A 134 14.06 -6.91 -3.09
C GLY A 134 12.73 -6.43 -2.49
N PHE A 135 12.77 -5.65 -1.40
CA PHE A 135 11.56 -5.11 -0.78
C PHE A 135 11.06 -3.83 -1.44
N CYS A 136 11.92 -3.15 -2.16
CA CYS A 136 11.61 -2.04 -3.04
C CYS A 136 12.51 -2.10 -4.26
N ILE A 137 12.00 -1.65 -5.40
CA ILE A 137 12.72 -1.63 -6.67
C ILE A 137 12.33 -0.39 -7.47
N ILE A 138 13.28 0.25 -8.17
CA ILE A 138 13.06 1.43 -8.99
C ILE A 138 14.12 1.54 -10.08
N GLU A 139 13.77 2.11 -11.23
CA GLU A 139 14.70 2.52 -12.28
C GLU A 139 15.04 4.00 -12.15
N ASP A 140 16.31 4.38 -12.27
CA ASP A 140 16.74 5.77 -12.35
C ASP A 140 16.87 6.26 -13.82
N LYS A 141 17.13 7.54 -14.00
CA LYS A 141 17.32 8.17 -15.31
C LYS A 141 18.58 7.71 -16.05
N ASN A 142 19.50 7.00 -15.40
CA ASN A 142 20.75 6.51 -15.96
C ASN A 142 20.67 5.05 -16.44
N ASP A 143 19.47 4.46 -16.45
CA ASP A 143 19.22 3.04 -16.74
C ASP A 143 19.80 2.07 -15.68
N HIS A 144 19.83 2.52 -14.44
CA HIS A 144 20.14 1.67 -13.33
C HIS A 144 18.87 1.17 -12.64
N ILE A 145 18.82 -0.11 -12.33
CA ILE A 145 17.82 -0.68 -11.45
C ILE A 145 18.39 -0.71 -10.03
N TRP A 146 17.73 -0.02 -9.14
CA TRP A 146 18.03 -0.02 -7.72
C TRP A 146 17.05 -0.94 -6.99
N TYR A 147 17.53 -1.79 -6.12
CA TYR A 147 16.66 -2.55 -5.23
C TYR A 147 17.22 -2.60 -3.81
N GLY A 148 16.34 -2.58 -2.84
CA GLY A 148 16.68 -2.52 -1.43
C GLY A 148 15.94 -3.57 -0.61
N GLY A 149 16.54 -3.91 0.52
CA GLY A 149 15.98 -4.85 1.48
C GLY A 149 16.80 -4.94 2.76
N PRO A 150 16.58 -6.00 3.57
CA PRO A 150 17.30 -6.21 4.83
C PRO A 150 18.81 -6.36 4.67
N SER A 151 19.28 -6.84 3.52
CA SER A 151 20.70 -7.11 3.26
C SER A 151 21.49 -5.91 2.74
N GLY A 152 20.78 -4.85 2.31
CA GLY A 152 21.42 -3.65 1.77
C GLY A 152 20.69 -3.01 0.62
N LEU A 153 21.36 -2.06 -0.02
CA LEU A 153 20.98 -1.40 -1.25
C LEU A 153 21.88 -1.89 -2.39
N PHE A 154 21.28 -2.32 -3.47
CA PHE A 154 21.94 -2.88 -4.63
C PHE A 154 21.59 -2.14 -5.91
N LEU A 155 22.51 -2.20 -6.89
CA LEU A 155 22.38 -1.58 -8.20
C LEU A 155 22.67 -2.62 -9.30
N ILE A 156 21.86 -2.60 -10.37
CA ILE A 156 22.08 -3.34 -11.61
C ILE A 156 22.14 -2.32 -12.74
N ASN A 157 23.28 -2.26 -13.47
CA ASN A 157 23.42 -1.37 -14.61
C ASN A 157 22.90 -2.06 -15.87
N ARG A 158 21.73 -1.63 -16.39
CA ARG A 158 21.09 -2.21 -17.57
C ARG A 158 21.88 -2.04 -18.87
N LYS A 159 22.72 -0.99 -18.97
CA LYS A 159 23.56 -0.72 -20.15
C LYS A 159 24.74 -1.69 -20.27
N LYS A 160 25.12 -2.33 -19.16
CA LYS A 160 26.25 -3.25 -19.13
C LYS A 160 25.76 -4.68 -19.40
N ALA A 161 26.25 -5.29 -20.47
CA ALA A 161 25.98 -6.70 -20.76
C ALA A 161 26.45 -7.57 -19.59
N ASN A 162 25.60 -8.54 -19.18
CA ASN A 162 25.86 -9.44 -18.05
C ASN A 162 26.13 -8.69 -16.72
N SER A 163 25.48 -7.54 -16.52
CA SER A 163 25.57 -6.82 -15.26
C SER A 163 25.16 -7.71 -14.10
N ARG A 164 25.96 -7.68 -13.04
CA ARG A 164 25.64 -8.33 -11.76
C ARG A 164 25.15 -7.29 -10.76
N PRO A 165 24.34 -7.68 -9.76
CA PRO A 165 24.01 -6.79 -8.66
C PRO A 165 25.27 -6.33 -7.94
N GLU A 166 25.43 -5.02 -7.81
CA GLU A 166 26.50 -4.38 -7.05
C GLU A 166 25.93 -3.84 -5.75
N LYS A 167 26.55 -4.19 -4.62
CA LYS A 167 26.14 -3.66 -3.32
C LYS A 167 26.71 -2.27 -3.10
N ILE A 168 25.81 -1.28 -3.06
CA ILE A 168 26.17 0.14 -2.87
C ILE A 168 26.24 0.50 -1.39
N SER A 169 25.38 -0.11 -0.55
CA SER A 169 25.34 0.18 0.88
C SER A 169 24.76 -0.98 1.68
N SER A 170 25.18 -1.10 2.94
CA SER A 170 24.59 -2.06 3.91
C SER A 170 23.35 -1.51 4.63
N LEU A 171 22.83 -0.37 4.21
CA LEU A 171 21.62 0.21 4.76
C LEU A 171 20.40 -0.68 4.49
N ARG A 172 19.60 -0.94 5.50
CA ARG A 172 18.37 -1.72 5.38
C ARG A 172 17.27 -0.85 4.79
N VAL A 173 17.15 -0.86 3.46
CA VAL A 173 16.25 -0.01 2.69
C VAL A 173 14.93 -0.74 2.41
N PHE A 174 13.80 -0.11 2.74
CA PHE A 174 12.46 -0.68 2.58
C PHE A 174 11.57 0.12 1.64
N ASN A 175 11.96 1.35 1.32
CA ASN A 175 11.28 2.18 0.34
C ASN A 175 12.31 3.00 -0.45
N LEU A 176 12.09 3.13 -1.74
CA LEU A 176 12.87 3.97 -2.66
C LEU A 176 11.90 4.83 -3.46
N VAL A 177 12.22 6.11 -3.59
CA VAL A 177 11.44 7.04 -4.41
C VAL A 177 12.37 7.98 -5.18
N GLN A 178 12.00 8.28 -6.43
CA GLN A 178 12.68 9.29 -7.23
C GLN A 178 12.32 10.67 -6.69
N PHE A 179 13.31 11.42 -6.22
CA PHE A 179 13.13 12.78 -5.74
C PHE A 179 13.33 13.81 -6.85
N ASN A 180 14.37 13.61 -7.69
CA ASN A 180 14.63 14.34 -8.90
C ASN A 180 15.50 13.49 -9.85
N ASP A 181 15.90 14.02 -10.99
CA ASP A 181 16.62 13.25 -12.03
C ASP A 181 17.92 12.59 -11.57
N SER A 182 18.55 13.11 -10.51
CA SER A 182 19.85 12.64 -10.02
C SER A 182 19.82 12.09 -8.59
N ILE A 183 18.65 12.17 -7.93
CA ILE A 183 18.53 11.85 -6.49
C ILE A 183 17.39 10.87 -6.25
N LEU A 184 17.70 9.79 -5.56
CA LEU A 184 16.72 8.90 -4.92
C LEU A 184 16.70 9.17 -3.41
N TRP A 185 15.53 9.02 -2.81
CA TRP A 185 15.40 8.95 -1.36
C TRP A 185 15.12 7.51 -0.95
N ALA A 186 15.81 7.09 0.11
CA ALA A 186 15.70 5.75 0.68
C ALA A 186 15.20 5.80 2.12
N GLY A 187 14.08 5.18 2.38
CA GLY A 187 13.53 4.99 3.73
C GLY A 187 14.08 3.73 4.38
N THR A 188 14.52 3.84 5.66
CA THR A 188 15.12 2.73 6.39
C THR A 188 14.35 2.34 7.65
N ARG A 189 14.62 1.15 8.18
CA ARG A 189 14.06 0.67 9.46
C ARG A 189 14.67 1.31 10.72
N LYS A 190 15.70 2.12 10.58
CA LYS A 190 16.35 2.79 11.72
C LYS A 190 16.01 4.29 11.81
N GLY A 191 14.91 4.72 11.21
CA GLY A 191 14.40 6.08 11.35
C GLY A 191 15.12 7.15 10.56
N SER A 192 15.96 6.74 9.62
CA SER A 192 16.70 7.69 8.79
C SER A 192 16.21 7.60 7.34
N ILE A 193 16.07 8.73 6.71
CA ILE A 193 15.97 8.87 5.27
C ILE A 193 17.37 9.14 4.74
N PHE A 194 17.73 8.48 3.66
CA PHE A 194 19.00 8.70 2.98
C PHE A 194 18.75 9.23 1.58
N GLN A 195 19.61 10.13 1.17
CA GLN A 195 19.69 10.61 -0.21
C GLN A 195 20.79 9.84 -0.92
N ILE A 196 20.47 9.36 -2.13
CA ILE A 196 21.39 8.64 -3.00
C ILE A 196 21.56 9.45 -4.26
N ASN A 197 22.80 9.86 -4.56
CA ASN A 197 23.09 10.48 -5.83
C ASN A 197 23.35 9.38 -6.88
N THR A 198 22.54 9.34 -7.94
CA THR A 198 22.56 8.25 -8.93
C THR A 198 23.76 8.28 -9.87
N HIS A 199 24.46 9.42 -9.97
CA HIS A 199 25.69 9.54 -10.78
C HIS A 199 26.94 9.21 -9.99
N THR A 200 27.04 9.70 -8.74
CA THR A 200 28.24 9.52 -7.92
C THR A 200 28.15 8.31 -7.01
N LEU A 201 26.98 7.70 -6.91
CA LEU A 201 26.63 6.57 -6.02
C LEU A 201 26.80 6.93 -4.53
N LYS A 202 26.96 8.22 -4.21
CA LYS A 202 27.13 8.69 -2.83
C LYS A 202 25.80 8.61 -2.06
N VAL A 203 25.85 7.99 -0.89
CA VAL A 203 24.72 7.85 0.03
C VAL A 203 24.95 8.78 1.22
N THR A 204 24.01 9.69 1.50
CA THR A 204 24.09 10.67 2.60
C THR A 204 22.82 10.63 3.44
N SER A 205 22.96 10.74 4.76
CA SER A 205 21.82 10.81 5.67
C SER A 205 21.13 12.16 5.59
N LEU A 206 19.78 12.13 5.59
CA LEU A 206 18.92 13.32 5.68
C LEU A 206 18.25 13.33 7.06
N PRO A 207 18.61 14.23 7.97
CA PRO A 207 18.04 14.30 9.32
C PRO A 207 16.69 15.04 9.30
N ILE A 208 15.70 14.52 8.56
CA ILE A 208 14.37 15.15 8.44
C ILE A 208 13.50 14.87 9.66
N LEU A 209 13.58 13.65 10.19
CA LEU A 209 12.66 13.20 11.23
C LEU A 209 13.22 13.47 12.64
N PRO A 210 12.36 13.86 13.59
CA PRO A 210 12.79 14.26 14.95
C PRO A 210 13.26 13.09 15.82
N HIS A 211 13.00 11.85 15.41
CA HIS A 211 13.31 10.64 16.18
C HIS A 211 14.12 9.64 15.37
N THR A 212 15.09 8.98 15.99
CA THR A 212 16.03 8.06 15.33
C THR A 212 15.55 6.60 15.23
N ASN A 213 14.46 6.22 15.90
CA ASN A 213 13.96 4.84 15.96
C ASN A 213 12.63 4.66 15.23
N LEU A 214 12.41 5.39 14.14
CA LEU A 214 11.21 5.27 13.33
C LEU A 214 11.44 4.24 12.22
N TYR A 215 10.48 3.35 11.99
CA TYR A 215 10.50 2.47 10.82
C TYR A 215 9.82 3.18 9.66
N ILE A 216 10.58 3.65 8.66
CA ILE A 216 10.01 4.27 7.46
C ILE A 216 9.40 3.17 6.59
N THR A 217 8.10 3.26 6.38
CA THR A 217 7.34 2.30 5.58
C THR A 217 7.05 2.81 4.18
N TYR A 218 6.85 4.12 4.04
CA TYR A 218 6.48 4.74 2.78
C TYR A 218 6.99 6.17 2.69
N ILE A 219 7.44 6.57 1.50
CA ILE A 219 7.77 7.95 1.16
C ILE A 219 7.00 8.27 -0.11
N TYR A 220 6.19 9.32 -0.08
CA TYR A 220 5.35 9.72 -1.21
C TYR A 220 5.46 11.23 -1.47
N PRO A 221 6.05 11.65 -2.61
CA PRO A 221 5.98 13.04 -3.05
C PRO A 221 4.62 13.32 -3.68
N ASP A 222 3.91 14.34 -3.19
CA ASP A 222 2.63 14.75 -3.76
C ASP A 222 2.80 15.80 -4.89
N SER A 223 1.69 16.11 -5.56
CA SER A 223 1.65 17.09 -6.66
C SER A 223 2.03 18.51 -6.22
N HIS A 224 1.89 18.83 -4.93
CA HIS A 224 2.26 20.11 -4.32
C HIS A 224 3.70 20.15 -3.78
N GLN A 225 4.52 19.14 -4.16
CA GLN A 225 5.93 19.06 -3.79
C GLN A 225 6.17 18.85 -2.27
N ARG A 226 5.17 18.39 -1.54
CA ARG A 226 5.31 17.93 -0.16
C ARG A 226 5.71 16.46 -0.17
N ILE A 227 6.43 16.06 0.86
CA ILE A 227 6.88 14.68 1.02
C ILE A 227 6.15 14.07 2.22
N TRP A 228 5.32 13.09 1.94
CA TRP A 228 4.60 12.32 2.95
C TRP A 228 5.44 11.13 3.38
N ILE A 229 5.70 11.01 4.67
CA ILE A 229 6.60 10.00 5.24
C ILE A 229 5.82 9.16 6.24
N GLY A 230 5.45 7.97 5.83
CA GLY A 230 4.77 6.99 6.65
C GLY A 230 5.74 6.20 7.52
N THR A 231 5.33 5.95 8.76
CA THR A 231 6.09 5.11 9.69
C THR A 231 5.25 3.92 10.16
N ASP A 232 5.89 2.89 10.70
CA ASP A 232 5.18 1.71 11.25
C ASP A 232 4.72 1.91 12.70
N ASN A 233 5.29 2.85 13.40
CA ASN A 233 5.12 2.98 14.85
C ASN A 233 4.88 4.40 15.36
N ASN A 234 4.88 5.42 14.51
CA ASN A 234 4.75 6.81 14.96
C ASN A 234 3.94 7.71 14.01
N GLY A 235 2.99 7.15 13.25
CA GLY A 235 2.09 7.92 12.41
C GLY A 235 2.72 8.44 11.12
N LEU A 236 2.23 9.58 10.65
CA LEU A 236 2.51 10.14 9.33
C LEU A 236 3.09 11.55 9.47
N TYR A 237 4.26 11.76 8.88
CA TYR A 237 4.91 13.07 8.79
C TYR A 237 4.74 13.64 7.40
N VAL A 238 4.67 14.97 7.31
CA VAL A 238 4.72 15.69 6.04
C VAL A 238 5.85 16.70 6.11
N SER A 239 6.75 16.67 5.14
CA SER A 239 7.82 17.65 5.02
C SER A 239 7.70 18.45 3.73
N ASP A 240 8.30 19.63 3.72
CA ASP A 240 8.61 20.35 2.48
C ASP A 240 9.81 19.73 1.75
N ARG A 241 10.15 20.26 0.58
CA ARG A 241 11.32 19.80 -0.20
C ARG A 241 12.66 20.00 0.49
N ASN A 242 12.73 20.94 1.46
CA ASN A 242 13.95 21.24 2.20
C ASN A 242 14.15 20.31 3.40
N GLY A 243 13.16 19.45 3.66
CA GLY A 243 13.17 18.51 4.78
C GLY A 243 12.62 19.08 6.09
N SER A 244 11.99 20.27 6.08
CA SER A 244 11.30 20.81 7.24
C SER A 244 9.96 20.13 7.43
N ILE A 245 9.67 19.63 8.63
CA ILE A 245 8.36 19.03 8.94
C ILE A 245 7.31 20.15 9.02
N ILE A 246 6.29 20.05 8.19
CA ILE A 246 5.17 21.02 8.08
C ILE A 246 3.88 20.50 8.67
N ALA A 247 3.71 19.17 8.79
CA ALA A 247 2.57 18.55 9.46
C ALA A 247 2.93 17.17 10.04
N PHE A 248 2.17 16.77 11.04
CA PHE A 248 2.24 15.45 11.67
C PHE A 248 0.84 14.96 12.01
N TYR A 249 0.54 13.71 11.68
CA TYR A 249 -0.73 13.05 11.97
C TYR A 249 -0.49 11.85 12.87
N SER A 250 -1.10 11.90 14.04
CA SER A 250 -0.94 10.90 15.10
C SER A 250 -1.95 9.75 14.97
N LYS A 251 -1.80 8.75 15.86
CA LYS A 251 -2.76 7.63 15.99
C LYS A 251 -4.17 8.11 16.30
N GLU A 252 -4.34 9.14 17.10
CA GLU A 252 -5.64 9.68 17.51
C GLU A 252 -6.40 10.19 16.29
N GLN A 253 -5.70 10.78 15.33
CA GLN A 253 -6.27 11.31 14.10
C GLN A 253 -6.48 10.19 13.05
N LEU A 254 -5.50 9.30 12.85
CA LEU A 254 -5.50 8.28 11.81
C LEU A 254 -6.09 6.92 12.26
N GLY A 255 -6.27 6.71 13.56
CA GLY A 255 -6.69 5.42 14.14
C GLY A 255 -5.59 4.38 14.25
N SER A 256 -4.38 4.68 13.73
CA SER A 256 -3.22 3.78 13.78
C SER A 256 -1.93 4.59 13.64
N ASN A 257 -0.86 4.14 14.32
CA ASN A 257 0.50 4.64 14.08
C ASN A 257 1.20 3.97 12.89
N ALA A 258 0.64 2.86 12.40
CA ALA A 258 1.24 2.07 11.32
C ALA A 258 0.70 2.52 9.97
N ILE A 259 1.50 3.22 9.19
CA ILE A 259 1.19 3.67 7.83
C ILE A 259 1.68 2.61 6.84
N LYS A 260 0.83 2.22 5.91
CA LYS A 260 1.09 1.09 5.00
C LYS A 260 1.21 1.51 3.53
N GLY A 261 0.37 2.41 3.06
CA GLY A 261 0.39 2.93 1.70
C GLY A 261 -0.13 4.36 1.66
N ILE A 262 0.39 5.17 0.75
CA ILE A 262 0.02 6.58 0.59
C ILE A 262 -0.14 6.86 -0.90
N ILE A 263 -1.22 7.52 -1.29
CA ILE A 263 -1.44 7.94 -2.67
C ILE A 263 -2.34 9.17 -2.74
N GLU A 264 -2.11 10.03 -3.72
CA GLU A 264 -2.90 11.23 -3.97
C GLU A 264 -3.94 10.99 -5.05
N ASP A 265 -5.18 11.45 -4.81
CA ASP A 265 -6.26 11.43 -5.81
C ASP A 265 -6.19 12.62 -6.78
N GLU A 266 -7.15 12.71 -7.71
CA GLU A 266 -7.22 13.79 -8.71
C GLU A 266 -7.60 15.16 -8.10
N MET A 267 -8.19 15.15 -6.89
CA MET A 267 -8.54 16.36 -6.15
C MET A 267 -7.45 16.78 -5.16
N SER A 268 -6.29 16.17 -5.23
CA SER A 268 -5.15 16.35 -4.32
C SER A 268 -5.42 15.97 -2.86
N ASN A 269 -6.45 15.17 -2.58
CA ASN A 269 -6.57 14.54 -1.27
C ASN A 269 -5.60 13.37 -1.17
N VAL A 270 -5.07 13.14 0.02
CA VAL A 270 -4.11 12.06 0.24
C VAL A 270 -4.78 10.91 0.97
N TRP A 271 -4.81 9.77 0.30
CA TRP A 271 -5.37 8.53 0.83
C TRP A 271 -4.29 7.69 1.48
N VAL A 272 -4.57 7.25 2.70
CA VAL A 272 -3.58 6.58 3.56
C VAL A 272 -4.16 5.26 4.07
N GLY A 273 -3.64 4.16 3.56
CA GLY A 273 -3.89 2.83 4.11
C GLY A 273 -3.10 2.65 5.41
N THR A 274 -3.77 2.26 6.49
CA THR A 274 -3.17 2.12 7.81
C THR A 274 -3.29 0.70 8.36
N GLY A 275 -2.74 0.46 9.54
CA GLY A 275 -2.97 -0.77 10.29
C GLY A 275 -4.40 -0.92 10.85
N ASN A 276 -5.24 0.12 10.76
CA ASN A 276 -6.61 0.11 11.28
C ASN A 276 -7.54 1.06 10.49
N GLY A 277 -7.71 0.77 9.23
CA GLY A 277 -8.62 1.48 8.32
C GLY A 277 -7.89 2.30 7.24
N LEU A 278 -8.70 2.89 6.37
CA LEU A 278 -8.30 3.80 5.31
C LEU A 278 -8.63 5.24 5.74
N CYS A 279 -7.72 6.17 5.52
CA CYS A 279 -7.93 7.59 5.79
C CYS A 279 -7.86 8.38 4.50
N CYS A 280 -8.75 9.37 4.35
CA CYS A 280 -8.66 10.42 3.36
C CYS A 280 -8.31 11.73 4.06
N ILE A 281 -7.17 12.32 3.72
CA ILE A 281 -6.71 13.59 4.28
C ILE A 281 -6.91 14.65 3.21
N ASN A 282 -7.78 15.62 3.49
CA ASN A 282 -7.90 16.80 2.64
C ASN A 282 -6.63 17.65 2.79
N SER A 283 -5.88 17.77 1.71
CA SER A 283 -4.56 18.39 1.75
C SER A 283 -4.56 19.90 1.91
N GLN A 284 -5.72 20.55 1.74
CA GLN A 284 -5.90 22.00 1.91
C GLN A 284 -6.34 22.34 3.33
N THR A 285 -7.29 21.58 3.89
CA THR A 285 -7.88 21.85 5.19
C THR A 285 -7.26 21.04 6.31
N GLY A 286 -6.58 19.92 5.98
CA GLY A 286 -6.08 18.95 6.95
C GLY A 286 -7.17 18.09 7.60
N SER A 287 -8.43 18.21 7.17
CA SER A 287 -9.52 17.36 7.68
C SER A 287 -9.30 15.91 7.26
N ILE A 288 -9.75 14.98 8.11
CA ILE A 288 -9.54 13.55 7.92
C ILE A 288 -10.87 12.82 8.00
N ASP A 289 -11.19 12.09 6.92
CA ASP A 289 -12.23 11.08 6.92
C ASP A 289 -11.61 9.71 7.10
N ARG A 290 -12.23 8.87 7.94
CA ARG A 290 -11.76 7.51 8.23
C ARG A 290 -12.80 6.51 7.82
N TYR A 291 -12.33 5.43 7.16
CA TYR A 291 -13.14 4.31 6.69
C TYR A 291 -12.67 3.02 7.33
N THR A 292 -13.62 2.22 7.79
CA THR A 292 -13.40 0.95 8.48
C THR A 292 -14.32 -0.13 7.92
N THR A 293 -14.33 -1.30 8.52
CA THR A 293 -15.31 -2.35 8.19
C THR A 293 -16.76 -1.90 8.41
N ALA A 294 -17.01 -0.90 9.26
CA ALA A 294 -18.32 -0.30 9.43
C ALA A 294 -18.76 0.53 8.20
N ASP A 295 -17.81 0.95 7.37
CA ASP A 295 -18.04 1.74 6.16
C ASP A 295 -17.95 0.89 4.87
N GLY A 296 -17.87 -0.45 5.01
CA GLY A 296 -17.86 -1.40 3.90
C GLY A 296 -16.46 -1.92 3.51
N LEU A 297 -15.40 -1.60 4.24
CA LEU A 297 -14.11 -2.27 4.02
C LEU A 297 -14.21 -3.76 4.40
N PRO A 298 -13.59 -4.67 3.63
CA PRO A 298 -13.58 -6.09 3.96
C PRO A 298 -12.74 -6.39 5.21
N ILE A 299 -11.74 -5.55 5.49
CA ILE A 299 -10.82 -5.63 6.62
C ILE A 299 -10.17 -4.27 6.87
N ASN A 300 -9.85 -3.97 8.13
CA ASN A 300 -9.20 -2.71 8.49
C ASN A 300 -7.68 -2.69 8.25
N GLN A 301 -7.04 -3.83 8.08
CA GLN A 301 -5.58 -3.91 8.02
C GLN A 301 -5.07 -3.91 6.57
N PHE A 302 -4.44 -2.80 6.19
CA PHE A 302 -3.75 -2.65 4.90
C PHE A 302 -2.34 -3.25 4.95
N ASN A 303 -1.77 -3.55 3.78
CA ASN A 303 -0.42 -4.06 3.68
C ASN A 303 0.54 -3.00 3.14
N TYR A 304 1.84 -3.20 3.34
CA TYR A 304 2.89 -2.25 2.97
C TYR A 304 3.00 -2.05 1.46
N SER A 305 3.27 -0.82 1.04
CA SER A 305 3.58 -0.42 -0.34
C SER A 305 2.49 -0.78 -1.37
N SER A 306 1.25 -1.00 -0.94
CA SER A 306 0.18 -1.60 -1.73
C SER A 306 -0.84 -0.60 -2.28
N ALA A 307 -0.48 0.68 -2.39
CA ALA A 307 -1.34 1.71 -2.98
C ALA A 307 -1.00 1.94 -4.47
N CYS A 308 -2.01 2.04 -5.33
CA CYS A 308 -1.87 2.32 -6.75
C CYS A 308 -3.04 3.16 -7.25
N LYS A 309 -2.77 4.12 -8.15
CA LYS A 309 -3.78 4.89 -8.88
C LYS A 309 -3.73 4.55 -10.36
N LYS A 310 -4.87 4.20 -10.94
CA LYS A 310 -5.00 4.07 -12.38
C LYS A 310 -5.13 5.43 -13.08
N PRO A 311 -4.86 5.50 -14.39
CA PRO A 311 -5.02 6.74 -15.14
C PRO A 311 -6.45 7.28 -15.19
N ASP A 312 -7.46 6.46 -14.94
CA ASP A 312 -8.87 6.84 -14.85
C ASP A 312 -9.28 7.36 -13.45
N GLY A 313 -8.33 7.50 -12.53
CA GLY A 313 -8.55 8.00 -11.18
C GLY A 313 -8.96 6.93 -10.15
N GLU A 314 -9.24 5.67 -10.57
CA GLU A 314 -9.55 4.59 -9.63
C GLU A 314 -8.35 4.27 -8.75
N LEU A 315 -8.55 4.25 -7.44
CA LEU A 315 -7.54 3.91 -6.44
C LEU A 315 -7.65 2.43 -6.05
N TYR A 316 -6.50 1.80 -5.88
CA TYR A 316 -6.36 0.42 -5.45
C TYR A 316 -5.51 0.34 -4.19
N PHE A 317 -5.95 -0.45 -3.22
CA PHE A 317 -5.20 -0.70 -2.00
C PHE A 317 -5.17 -2.20 -1.67
N GLY A 318 -3.99 -2.71 -1.43
CA GLY A 318 -3.78 -4.07 -0.95
C GLY A 318 -3.95 -4.17 0.55
N THR A 319 -4.50 -5.29 0.98
CA THR A 319 -4.70 -5.62 2.38
C THR A 319 -3.95 -6.91 2.73
N ILE A 320 -3.99 -7.32 3.99
CA ILE A 320 -3.51 -8.65 4.39
C ILE A 320 -4.47 -9.78 3.97
N ASN A 321 -5.60 -9.45 3.31
CA ASN A 321 -6.64 -10.40 2.91
C ASN A 321 -7.30 -9.99 1.58
N GLY A 322 -6.51 -9.91 0.50
CA GLY A 322 -6.94 -9.44 -0.80
C GLY A 322 -6.69 -7.95 -1.02
N MET A 323 -7.45 -7.33 -1.90
CA MET A 323 -7.36 -5.90 -2.19
C MET A 323 -8.74 -5.29 -2.40
N ILE A 324 -8.78 -3.95 -2.38
CA ILE A 324 -9.96 -3.14 -2.70
C ILE A 324 -9.64 -2.15 -3.82
N SER A 325 -10.68 -1.70 -4.53
CA SER A 325 -10.62 -0.49 -5.35
C SER A 325 -11.85 0.38 -5.14
N PHE A 326 -11.71 1.67 -5.48
CA PHE A 326 -12.79 2.64 -5.42
C PHE A 326 -12.44 3.90 -6.21
N TYR A 327 -13.48 4.64 -6.59
CA TYR A 327 -13.34 6.01 -7.10
C TYR A 327 -13.52 6.99 -5.94
N PRO A 328 -12.54 7.87 -5.65
CA PRO A 328 -12.57 8.80 -4.51
C PRO A 328 -13.84 9.64 -4.42
N GLU A 329 -14.38 10.11 -5.55
CA GLU A 329 -15.60 10.92 -5.63
C GLU A 329 -16.88 10.15 -5.26
N GLN A 330 -16.85 8.81 -5.29
CA GLN A 330 -17.98 7.95 -4.97
C GLN A 330 -18.00 7.52 -3.49
N VAL A 331 -16.84 7.66 -2.81
CA VAL A 331 -16.70 7.25 -1.42
C VAL A 331 -17.21 8.34 -0.48
N ARG A 332 -18.20 7.98 0.31
CA ARG A 332 -18.78 8.88 1.33
C ARG A 332 -18.55 8.29 2.70
N SER A 333 -18.11 9.12 3.62
CA SER A 333 -18.10 8.74 5.04
C SER A 333 -19.53 8.50 5.49
N VAL A 334 -19.85 7.26 5.82
CA VAL A 334 -21.11 6.92 6.49
C VAL A 334 -20.93 7.27 7.97
N ASN A 335 -20.76 8.55 8.27
CA ASN A 335 -20.89 9.03 9.63
C ASN A 335 -22.40 9.12 9.91
N PRO A 336 -23.01 8.16 10.61
CA PRO A 336 -24.35 8.36 11.12
C PRO A 336 -24.22 9.50 12.12
N ARG A 337 -24.68 10.69 11.75
CA ARG A 337 -24.97 11.73 12.73
C ARG A 337 -26.12 11.19 13.59
N PHE A 338 -25.76 10.44 14.62
CA PHE A 338 -26.72 10.04 15.64
C PHE A 338 -27.12 11.32 16.38
N ASN A 339 -28.26 11.90 16.02
CA ASN A 339 -28.94 12.76 16.91
C ASN A 339 -29.53 11.90 18.04
N ILE A 340 -28.75 11.70 19.09
CA ILE A 340 -29.23 11.07 20.31
C ILE A 340 -30.09 12.12 20.99
N ALA A 341 -31.37 12.09 20.72
CA ALA A 341 -32.35 12.79 21.54
C ALA A 341 -32.83 11.77 22.62
N PRO A 342 -32.65 12.06 23.90
CA PRO A 342 -33.25 11.22 24.94
C PRO A 342 -34.78 11.34 24.80
N VAL A 343 -35.41 10.23 24.40
CA VAL A 343 -36.88 10.19 24.16
C VAL A 343 -37.66 10.16 25.48
N SER A 344 -37.14 9.52 26.51
CA SER A 344 -37.58 9.62 27.92
C SER A 344 -36.63 8.82 28.79
N TYR A 345 -36.52 9.13 30.06
CA TYR A 345 -36.01 8.22 31.07
C TYR A 345 -37.06 8.12 32.18
N THR A 346 -37.42 6.91 32.57
CA THR A 346 -38.23 6.66 33.74
C THR A 346 -37.31 6.54 34.92
N HIS A 347 -37.48 7.39 35.94
CA HIS A 347 -36.90 7.16 37.25
C HIS A 347 -37.64 5.95 37.86
N LEU A 348 -36.94 4.84 37.95
CA LEU A 348 -37.29 3.77 38.86
C LEU A 348 -36.92 4.24 40.29
N THR A 349 -37.87 4.86 40.98
CA THR A 349 -37.77 4.99 42.42
C THR A 349 -37.90 3.60 43.01
N LEU A 350 -36.86 3.09 43.68
CA LEU A 350 -36.98 1.93 44.53
C LEU A 350 -38.04 2.23 45.60
N PRO A 351 -39.02 1.32 45.86
CA PRO A 351 -39.92 1.49 46.99
C PRO A 351 -39.07 1.48 48.25
N THR A 352 -39.14 2.56 49.02
CA THR A 352 -38.64 2.56 50.40
C THR A 352 -39.55 1.61 51.17
N SER A 353 -38.99 0.45 51.57
CA SER A 353 -39.65 -0.41 52.55
C SER A 353 -39.69 0.37 53.85
N ASP A 354 -40.86 0.74 54.29
CA ASP A 354 -41.11 1.18 55.65
C ASP A 354 -40.79 0.01 56.58
N LEU A 355 -39.70 0.10 57.30
CA LEU A 355 -39.43 -0.69 58.45
C LEU A 355 -40.14 -0.05 59.61
N VAL A 356 -41.21 -0.68 60.06
CA VAL A 356 -41.75 -0.57 61.43
C VAL A 356 -41.22 -1.68 62.30
#